data_7d4b3d68a3a03b37f925bcba8d4bd4e9
#
_entry.id   7d4b3d68a3a03b37f925bcba8d4bd4e9
#
_cell.length_a   1.000
_cell.length_b   1.000
_cell.length_c   1.000
_cell.angle_alpha   90.00
_cell.angle_beta   90.00
_cell.angle_gamma   90.00
#
_symmetry.space_group_name_H-M   'P 1'
#
loop_
_entity.id
_entity.type
_entity.pdbx_description
1 polymer ?
#
loop_
_entity_poly.entity_id
_entity_poly.type
_entity_poly.pdbx_seq_one_letter_code
_entity_poly.pdbx_strand_id
1 'polypeptide(L)'
;MKPSKSLFFEERKADARYDDMKTKAMNRMPAGVSGEKATALFDSDTYDSDGDGVSNLLERAFGGDSLGNDSRGARPAPVKTNDGKEYLSFTRYDSDYQSTMGVQYIVEKSTDRRTWSSSGIEQVGSAVDLGGGMERVVYRTTAATSAGSTQFIRVRVKSR
;
A
#
# COMPACT_ATOMS: atom_id res chain seq x y z
N MET A 1 4.86 -23.09 -8.57
CA MET A 1 5.54 -23.01 -7.26
C MET A 1 6.93 -22.42 -7.44
N LYS A 2 7.24 -21.38 -6.69
CA LYS A 2 8.57 -20.76 -6.76
C LYS A 2 9.64 -21.66 -6.16
N PRO A 3 10.88 -21.65 -6.68
CA PRO A 3 11.98 -22.40 -6.08
C PRO A 3 12.24 -21.93 -4.65
N SER A 4 12.36 -22.87 -3.71
CA SER A 4 12.48 -22.56 -2.28
C SER A 4 13.68 -21.67 -1.92
N LYS A 5 14.78 -21.78 -2.62
CA LYS A 5 15.96 -20.92 -2.40
C LYS A 5 15.73 -19.45 -2.78
N SER A 6 15.01 -19.21 -3.86
CA SER A 6 14.69 -17.87 -4.32
C SER A 6 13.73 -17.17 -3.35
N LEU A 7 12.68 -17.85 -2.92
CA LEU A 7 11.71 -17.34 -1.97
C LEU A 7 12.35 -17.00 -0.62
N PHE A 8 13.17 -17.88 -0.07
CA PHE A 8 13.85 -17.65 1.20
C PHE A 8 14.81 -16.44 1.16
N PHE A 9 15.51 -16.23 0.04
CA PHE A 9 16.41 -15.10 -0.15
C PHE A 9 15.64 -13.77 -0.25
N GLU A 10 14.52 -13.75 -0.94
CA GLU A 10 13.67 -12.57 -1.08
C GLU A 10 12.94 -12.22 0.22
N GLU A 11 12.46 -13.19 0.98
CA GLU A 11 11.89 -12.97 2.32
C GLU A 11 12.90 -12.29 3.26
N ARG A 12 14.17 -12.70 3.26
CA ARG A 12 15.21 -12.05 4.05
C ARG A 12 15.43 -10.58 3.67
N LYS A 13 15.33 -10.25 2.39
CA LYS A 13 15.43 -8.86 1.92
C LYS A 13 14.27 -8.02 2.43
N ALA A 14 13.06 -8.57 2.39
CA ALA A 14 11.87 -7.90 2.89
C ALA A 14 11.95 -7.68 4.41
N ASP A 15 12.38 -8.69 5.18
CA ASP A 15 12.61 -8.58 6.61
C ASP A 15 13.64 -7.50 6.95
N ALA A 16 14.78 -7.50 6.26
CA ALA A 16 15.84 -6.51 6.47
C ALA A 16 15.36 -5.09 6.16
N ARG A 17 14.55 -4.91 5.14
CA ARG A 17 13.96 -3.61 4.78
C ARG A 17 12.99 -3.12 5.85
N TYR A 18 12.10 -3.98 6.32
CA TYR A 18 11.18 -3.66 7.39
C TYR A 18 11.92 -3.25 8.67
N ASP A 19 12.93 -4.03 9.07
CA ASP A 19 13.74 -3.76 10.24
C ASP A 19 14.52 -2.44 10.11
N ASP A 20 15.07 -2.14 8.94
CA ASP A 20 15.76 -0.89 8.68
C ASP A 20 14.82 0.32 8.81
N MET A 21 13.67 0.25 8.18
CA MET A 21 12.63 1.29 8.27
C MET A 21 12.19 1.51 9.72
N LYS A 22 11.94 0.43 10.44
CA LYS A 22 11.54 0.47 11.85
C LYS A 22 12.63 1.09 12.73
N THR A 23 13.87 0.67 12.57
CA THR A 23 15.02 1.21 13.33
C THR A 23 15.17 2.71 13.11
N LYS A 24 15.12 3.15 11.86
CA LYS A 24 15.21 4.58 11.51
C LYS A 24 14.05 5.39 12.10
N ALA A 25 12.83 4.89 12.01
CA ALA A 25 11.65 5.55 12.57
C ALA A 25 11.75 5.62 14.10
N MET A 26 12.18 4.55 14.77
CA MET A 26 12.35 4.52 16.23
C MET A 26 13.39 5.52 16.73
N ASN A 27 14.46 5.74 15.97
CA ASN A 27 15.49 6.73 16.32
C ASN A 27 15.00 8.18 16.26
N ARG A 28 13.88 8.42 15.60
CA ARG A 28 13.25 9.76 15.48
C ARG A 28 12.01 9.92 16.37
N MET A 29 11.69 8.92 17.19
CA MET A 29 10.56 9.02 18.11
C MET A 29 10.78 10.15 19.13
N PRO A 30 9.70 10.81 19.57
CA PRO A 30 9.79 11.84 20.62
C PRO A 30 10.45 11.32 21.89
N ALA A 31 11.06 12.22 22.64
CA ALA A 31 11.67 11.91 23.93
C ALA A 31 10.63 11.24 24.87
N GLY A 32 11.04 10.16 25.55
CA GLY A 32 10.16 9.39 26.42
C GLY A 32 9.37 8.28 25.73
N VAL A 33 9.47 8.16 24.40
CA VAL A 33 8.88 7.05 23.65
C VAL A 33 9.99 6.08 23.28
N SER A 34 9.96 4.90 23.86
CA SER A 34 10.97 3.85 23.63
C SER A 34 10.37 2.45 23.76
N GLY A 35 11.12 1.44 23.32
CA GLY A 35 10.75 0.04 23.47
C GLY A 35 9.41 -0.32 22.84
N GLU A 36 8.53 -0.94 23.59
CA GLU A 36 7.22 -1.40 23.12
C GLU A 36 6.33 -0.26 22.61
N LYS A 37 6.39 0.93 23.22
CA LYS A 37 5.63 2.10 22.78
C LYS A 37 6.09 2.59 21.41
N ALA A 38 7.39 2.65 21.19
CA ALA A 38 7.95 3.03 19.89
C ALA A 38 7.56 2.03 18.81
N THR A 39 7.63 0.74 19.10
CA THR A 39 7.18 -0.33 18.19
C THR A 39 5.70 -0.20 17.87
N ALA A 40 4.86 -0.01 18.89
CA ALA A 40 3.42 0.13 18.69
C ALA A 40 3.06 1.36 17.83
N LEU A 41 3.76 2.48 18.02
CA LEU A 41 3.59 3.67 17.19
C LEU A 41 4.01 3.42 15.74
N PHE A 42 5.18 2.83 15.52
CA PHE A 42 5.64 2.51 14.17
C PHE A 42 4.66 1.59 13.42
N ASP A 43 4.10 0.61 14.11
CA ASP A 43 3.15 -0.35 13.54
C ASP A 43 1.70 0.20 13.51
N SER A 44 1.45 1.39 14.05
CA SER A 44 0.12 1.97 14.01
C SER A 44 -0.26 2.44 12.60
N ASP A 45 -1.56 2.38 12.29
CA ASP A 45 -2.05 2.71 10.97
C ASP A 45 -1.97 4.22 10.65
N THR A 46 -1.74 5.05 11.64
CA THR A 46 -1.84 6.51 11.51
C THR A 46 -0.57 7.29 11.84
N TYR A 47 0.47 6.64 12.36
CA TYR A 47 1.69 7.34 12.74
C TYR A 47 2.49 7.75 11.50
N ASP A 48 2.89 9.01 11.47
CA ASP A 48 3.65 9.66 10.39
C ASP A 48 4.97 10.15 11.01
N SER A 49 6.09 9.48 10.68
CA SER A 49 7.38 9.72 11.32
C SER A 49 8.07 10.98 10.84
N ASP A 50 7.88 11.37 9.59
CA ASP A 50 8.54 12.54 8.99
C ASP A 50 7.61 13.75 8.82
N GLY A 51 6.32 13.57 9.09
CA GLY A 51 5.35 14.64 9.08
C GLY A 51 4.92 15.13 7.69
N ASP A 52 5.07 14.28 6.67
CA ASP A 52 4.75 14.65 5.29
C ASP A 52 3.26 14.46 4.92
N GLY A 53 2.48 13.93 5.86
CA GLY A 53 1.04 13.68 5.68
C GLY A 53 0.72 12.28 5.18
N VAL A 54 1.70 11.41 5.05
CA VAL A 54 1.52 9.98 4.72
C VAL A 54 1.96 9.14 5.92
N SER A 55 1.10 8.26 6.39
CA SER A 55 1.46 7.42 7.54
C SER A 55 2.54 6.39 7.18
N ASN A 56 3.32 5.97 8.18
CA ASN A 56 4.33 4.92 8.00
C ASN A 56 3.75 3.64 7.37
N LEU A 57 2.51 3.30 7.72
CA LEU A 57 1.82 2.16 7.11
C LEU A 57 1.66 2.35 5.59
N LEU A 58 1.20 3.52 5.16
CA LEU A 58 0.99 3.79 3.74
C LEU A 58 2.31 3.84 2.96
N GLU A 59 3.33 4.44 3.54
CA GLU A 59 4.66 4.46 2.92
C GLU A 59 5.24 3.06 2.80
N ARG A 60 5.16 2.27 3.86
CA ARG A 60 5.57 0.87 3.82
C ARG A 60 4.81 0.09 2.76
N ALA A 61 3.50 0.28 2.68
CA ALA A 61 2.65 -0.43 1.73
C ALA A 61 2.93 -0.07 0.28
N PHE A 62 3.22 1.19 -0.02
CA PHE A 62 3.40 1.68 -1.39
C PHE A 62 4.86 1.90 -1.78
N GLY A 63 5.79 1.50 -0.93
CA GLY A 63 7.22 1.58 -1.22
C GLY A 63 7.85 2.96 -1.02
N GLY A 64 7.19 3.84 -0.29
CA GLY A 64 7.74 5.13 0.10
C GLY A 64 8.82 5.04 1.20
N ASP A 65 9.37 6.16 1.56
CA ASP A 65 10.35 6.29 2.64
C ASP A 65 9.72 7.02 3.83
N SER A 66 9.52 6.32 4.94
CA SER A 66 8.92 6.87 6.15
C SER A 66 9.73 8.00 6.81
N LEU A 67 10.86 8.35 6.26
CA LEU A 67 11.74 9.41 6.76
C LEU A 67 12.10 10.45 5.70
N GLY A 68 11.64 10.28 4.48
CA GLY A 68 12.17 10.97 3.31
C GLY A 68 11.27 12.03 2.69
N ASN A 69 10.15 12.41 3.27
CA ASN A 69 9.21 13.40 2.71
C ASN A 69 8.98 13.22 1.19
N ASP A 70 8.65 12.02 0.78
CA ASP A 70 8.50 11.62 -0.62
C ASP A 70 7.07 11.20 -0.99
N SER A 71 6.08 11.70 -0.26
CA SER A 71 4.67 11.31 -0.37
C SER A 71 4.10 11.26 -1.79
N ARG A 72 4.70 11.99 -2.72
CA ARG A 72 4.21 12.07 -4.10
C ARG A 72 4.45 10.81 -4.92
N GLY A 73 5.55 10.10 -4.67
CA GLY A 73 5.93 8.90 -5.43
C GLY A 73 5.19 7.63 -5.02
N ALA A 74 4.67 7.59 -3.81
CA ALA A 74 4.06 6.41 -3.22
C ALA A 74 2.53 6.34 -3.34
N ARG A 75 1.89 7.38 -3.87
CA ARG A 75 0.41 7.46 -3.89
C ARG A 75 -0.20 6.70 -5.04
N PRO A 76 -1.31 5.98 -4.81
CA PRO A 76 -2.13 5.46 -5.89
C PRO A 76 -2.61 6.57 -6.82
N ALA A 77 -2.63 6.31 -8.11
CA ALA A 77 -2.99 7.28 -9.14
C ALA A 77 -4.19 6.82 -9.97
N PRO A 78 -5.18 7.69 -10.21
CA PRO A 78 -6.26 7.36 -11.13
C PRO A 78 -5.72 7.26 -12.56
N VAL A 79 -6.33 6.36 -13.35
CA VAL A 79 -6.07 6.22 -14.77
C VAL A 79 -7.32 6.64 -15.52
N LYS A 80 -7.20 7.64 -16.37
CA LYS A 80 -8.33 8.15 -17.16
C LYS A 80 -8.58 7.28 -18.38
N THR A 81 -9.84 6.92 -18.58
CA THR A 81 -10.31 6.15 -19.73
C THR A 81 -11.62 6.74 -20.25
N ASN A 82 -12.07 6.24 -21.41
CA ASN A 82 -13.30 6.70 -22.04
C ASN A 82 -14.46 5.68 -21.93
N ASP A 83 -14.29 4.62 -21.14
CA ASP A 83 -15.27 3.54 -21.03
C ASP A 83 -16.29 3.71 -19.90
N GLY A 84 -16.20 4.82 -19.16
CA GLY A 84 -17.08 5.09 -18.01
C GLY A 84 -16.75 4.34 -16.74
N LYS A 85 -15.69 3.55 -16.74
CA LYS A 85 -15.21 2.83 -15.57
C LYS A 85 -14.15 3.63 -14.83
N GLU A 86 -14.03 3.40 -13.54
CA GLU A 86 -12.96 3.99 -12.72
C GLU A 86 -11.78 3.04 -12.64
N TYR A 87 -10.59 3.57 -12.82
CA TYR A 87 -9.31 2.85 -12.81
C TYR A 87 -8.38 3.43 -11.77
N LEU A 88 -7.62 2.55 -11.12
CA LEU A 88 -6.63 2.93 -10.12
C LEU A 88 -5.35 2.13 -10.32
N SER A 89 -4.23 2.82 -10.50
CA SER A 89 -2.90 2.22 -10.55
C SER A 89 -2.17 2.45 -9.24
N PHE A 90 -1.55 1.41 -8.71
CA PHE A 90 -0.71 1.54 -7.52
C PHE A 90 0.36 0.47 -7.49
N THR A 91 1.38 0.72 -6.69
CA THR A 91 2.45 -0.22 -6.38
C THR A 91 2.10 -0.94 -5.08
N ARG A 92 2.32 -2.26 -5.04
CA ARG A 92 2.10 -3.07 -3.84
C ARG A 92 3.18 -4.12 -3.69
N TYR A 93 3.30 -4.68 -2.51
CA TYR A 93 4.03 -5.93 -2.35
C TYR A 93 3.22 -7.07 -2.96
N ASP A 94 3.92 -8.03 -3.58
CA ASP A 94 3.28 -9.25 -4.03
C ASP A 94 2.78 -10.09 -2.84
N SER A 95 2.00 -11.13 -3.13
CA SER A 95 1.36 -11.95 -2.09
C SER A 95 2.36 -12.60 -1.14
N ASP A 96 3.57 -12.89 -1.62
CA ASP A 96 4.60 -13.56 -0.80
C ASP A 96 5.18 -12.62 0.27
N TYR A 97 5.22 -11.31 -0.02
CA TYR A 97 5.80 -10.31 0.88
C TYR A 97 4.81 -9.56 1.75
N GLN A 98 3.51 -9.61 1.42
CA GLN A 98 2.50 -8.85 2.17
C GLN A 98 2.48 -9.23 3.65
N SER A 99 2.63 -10.50 3.98
CA SER A 99 2.70 -10.98 5.37
C SER A 99 3.94 -10.43 6.09
N THR A 100 5.11 -10.56 5.49
CA THR A 100 6.39 -10.09 6.05
C THR A 100 6.38 -8.59 6.28
N MET A 101 5.85 -7.83 5.33
CA MET A 101 5.76 -6.36 5.43
C MET A 101 4.59 -5.89 6.29
N GLY A 102 3.74 -6.80 6.76
CA GLY A 102 2.63 -6.48 7.64
C GLY A 102 1.54 -5.63 7.00
N VAL A 103 1.26 -5.84 5.72
CA VAL A 103 0.28 -5.03 4.97
C VAL A 103 -0.74 -5.90 4.24
N GLN A 104 -1.95 -5.37 4.10
CA GLN A 104 -3.01 -5.93 3.28
C GLN A 104 -3.66 -4.82 2.47
N TYR A 105 -3.86 -5.07 1.18
CA TYR A 105 -4.50 -4.12 0.27
C TYR A 105 -5.94 -4.53 -0.01
N ILE A 106 -6.86 -3.58 0.06
CA ILE A 106 -8.28 -3.79 -0.22
C ILE A 106 -8.70 -2.71 -1.20
N VAL A 107 -9.05 -3.08 -2.43
CA VAL A 107 -9.57 -2.16 -3.43
C VAL A 107 -11.09 -2.10 -3.28
N GLU A 108 -11.63 -0.90 -3.23
CA GLU A 108 -13.04 -0.66 -2.95
C GLU A 108 -13.59 0.41 -3.87
N LYS A 109 -14.90 0.34 -4.14
CA LYS A 109 -15.65 1.36 -4.86
C LYS A 109 -16.76 1.93 -4.02
N SER A 110 -17.21 3.13 -4.37
CA SER A 110 -18.33 3.82 -3.74
C SER A 110 -19.03 4.73 -4.75
N THR A 111 -20.30 5.00 -4.51
CA THR A 111 -21.06 6.04 -5.24
C THR A 111 -21.30 7.29 -4.41
N ASP A 112 -21.10 7.22 -3.10
CA ASP A 112 -21.40 8.30 -2.14
C ASP A 112 -20.21 8.72 -1.27
N ARG A 113 -19.06 8.03 -1.42
CA ARG A 113 -17.84 8.18 -0.59
C ARG A 113 -18.04 7.85 0.89
N ARG A 114 -19.18 7.26 1.25
CA ARG A 114 -19.49 6.85 2.62
C ARG A 114 -19.56 5.36 2.76
N THR A 115 -20.25 4.70 1.84
CA THR A 115 -20.36 3.24 1.79
C THR A 115 -19.41 2.69 0.74
N TRP A 116 -18.51 1.81 1.15
CA TRP A 116 -17.48 1.22 0.31
C TRP A 116 -17.66 -0.29 0.21
N SER A 117 -17.43 -0.83 -0.97
CA SER A 117 -17.55 -2.25 -1.26
C SER A 117 -16.40 -2.72 -2.13
N SER A 118 -15.86 -3.90 -1.83
CA SER A 118 -14.85 -4.56 -2.67
C SER A 118 -15.46 -5.43 -3.77
N SER A 119 -16.77 -5.56 -3.84
CA SER A 119 -17.44 -6.24 -4.96
C SER A 119 -17.48 -5.35 -6.20
N GLY A 120 -17.52 -5.97 -7.39
CA GLY A 120 -17.54 -5.23 -8.67
C GLY A 120 -16.23 -4.51 -8.98
N ILE A 121 -15.11 -5.09 -8.55
CA ILE A 121 -13.74 -4.62 -8.79
C ILE A 121 -12.97 -5.78 -9.41
N GLU A 122 -12.15 -5.49 -10.40
CA GLU A 122 -11.27 -6.49 -11.02
C GLU A 122 -9.90 -5.91 -11.34
N GLN A 123 -8.87 -6.78 -11.32
CA GLN A 123 -7.52 -6.40 -11.77
C GLN A 123 -7.48 -6.39 -13.30
N VAL A 124 -6.87 -5.38 -13.86
CA VAL A 124 -6.67 -5.22 -15.31
C VAL A 124 -5.32 -5.77 -15.69
N GLY A 125 -5.32 -6.88 -16.42
CA GLY A 125 -4.09 -7.51 -16.87
C GLY A 125 -3.27 -8.13 -15.74
N SER A 126 -2.02 -8.44 -16.04
CA SER A 126 -1.08 -9.01 -15.09
C SER A 126 -0.35 -7.92 -14.32
N ALA A 127 0.05 -8.23 -13.09
CA ALA A 127 0.93 -7.35 -12.32
C ALA A 127 2.28 -7.22 -13.01
N VAL A 128 2.86 -6.02 -12.96
CA VAL A 128 4.21 -5.74 -13.51
C VAL A 128 5.21 -5.81 -12.36
N ASP A 129 6.13 -6.74 -12.42
CA ASP A 129 7.20 -6.90 -11.43
C ASP A 129 8.15 -5.69 -11.48
N LEU A 130 8.35 -5.06 -10.34
CA LEU A 130 9.26 -3.91 -10.18
C LEU A 130 10.54 -4.28 -9.43
N GLY A 131 10.71 -5.55 -9.05
CA GLY A 131 11.82 -6.00 -8.23
C GLY A 131 11.60 -5.77 -6.74
N GLY A 132 12.38 -6.45 -5.90
CA GLY A 132 12.30 -6.30 -4.43
C GLY A 132 10.97 -6.73 -3.81
N GLY A 133 10.23 -7.60 -4.47
CA GLY A 133 8.91 -8.03 -4.02
C GLY A 133 7.79 -7.03 -4.30
N MET A 134 8.09 -5.93 -4.99
CA MET A 134 7.11 -4.92 -5.39
C MET A 134 6.60 -5.17 -6.80
N GLU A 135 5.33 -4.91 -7.01
CA GLU A 135 4.67 -5.00 -8.31
C GLU A 135 3.72 -3.81 -8.52
N ARG A 136 3.52 -3.44 -9.78
CA ARG A 136 2.50 -2.45 -10.15
C ARG A 136 1.26 -3.16 -10.64
N VAL A 137 0.11 -2.72 -10.15
CA VAL A 137 -1.19 -3.25 -10.52
C VAL A 137 -2.12 -2.13 -10.96
N VAL A 138 -3.09 -2.50 -11.78
CA VAL A 138 -4.21 -1.64 -12.16
C VAL A 138 -5.50 -2.38 -11.82
N TYR A 139 -6.38 -1.73 -11.11
CA TYR A 139 -7.74 -2.23 -10.83
C TYR A 139 -8.76 -1.32 -11.46
N ARG A 140 -9.93 -1.88 -11.77
CA ARG A 140 -11.06 -1.10 -12.29
C ARG A 140 -12.38 -1.56 -11.71
N THR A 141 -13.38 -0.70 -11.80
CA THR A 141 -14.76 -1.11 -11.58
C THR A 141 -15.23 -1.95 -12.77
N THR A 142 -16.02 -3.00 -12.52
CA THR A 142 -16.51 -3.88 -13.58
C THR A 142 -17.64 -3.25 -14.39
N ALA A 143 -18.42 -2.37 -13.76
CA ALA A 143 -19.54 -1.67 -14.40
C ALA A 143 -19.18 -0.21 -14.68
N ALA A 144 -19.56 0.27 -15.88
CA ALA A 144 -19.46 1.67 -16.23
C ALA A 144 -20.49 2.49 -15.44
N THR A 145 -20.15 3.74 -15.14
CA THR A 145 -21.07 4.69 -14.55
C THR A 145 -22.11 5.12 -15.56
N SER A 146 -23.39 5.08 -15.20
CA SER A 146 -24.45 5.61 -16.04
C SER A 146 -24.44 7.14 -16.06
N ALA A 147 -25.04 7.74 -17.10
CA ALA A 147 -25.10 9.20 -17.25
C ALA A 147 -25.75 9.84 -16.01
N GLY A 148 -25.10 10.89 -15.47
CA GLY A 148 -25.56 11.60 -14.28
C GLY A 148 -25.19 10.94 -12.95
N SER A 149 -24.54 9.78 -12.98
CA SER A 149 -24.04 9.09 -11.78
C SER A 149 -22.52 9.26 -11.66
N THR A 150 -22.02 9.11 -10.45
CA THR A 150 -20.59 9.15 -10.16
C THR A 150 -20.18 7.92 -9.38
N GLN A 151 -19.00 7.40 -9.65
CA GLN A 151 -18.41 6.37 -8.80
C GLN A 151 -16.95 6.70 -8.50
N PHE A 152 -16.45 6.13 -7.42
CA PHE A 152 -15.12 6.35 -6.89
C PHE A 152 -14.46 5.00 -6.66
N ILE A 153 -13.16 4.95 -6.82
CA ILE A 153 -12.33 3.79 -6.52
C ILE A 153 -11.20 4.21 -5.59
N ARG A 154 -10.85 3.34 -4.64
CA ARG A 154 -9.72 3.55 -3.75
C ARG A 154 -9.03 2.23 -3.40
N VAL A 155 -7.81 2.30 -2.94
CA VAL A 155 -7.17 1.21 -2.22
C VAL A 155 -7.05 1.59 -0.75
N ARG A 156 -7.49 0.70 0.12
CA ARG A 156 -7.33 0.83 1.56
C ARG A 156 -6.26 -0.15 2.01
N VAL A 157 -5.36 0.32 2.85
CA VAL A 157 -4.31 -0.52 3.43
C VAL A 157 -4.66 -0.78 4.89
N LYS A 158 -4.49 -2.03 5.30
CA LYS A 158 -4.57 -2.45 6.69
C LYS A 158 -3.24 -3.03 7.12
N SER A 159 -2.87 -2.83 8.37
CA SER A 159 -1.83 -3.63 9.00
C SER A 159 -2.35 -5.07 9.20
N ARG A 160 -1.43 -6.00 9.12
CA ARG A 160 -1.71 -7.42 9.35
C ARG A 160 -1.25 -7.85 10.73
#